data_ea1aa9d464314b17d669a1d349d24d23
#
_entry.id   ea1aa9d464314b17d669a1d349d24d23
#
_cell.length_a   1.000
_cell.length_b   1.000
_cell.length_c   1.000
_cell.angle_alpha   90.00
_cell.angle_beta   90.00
_cell.angle_gamma   90.00
#
_symmetry.space_group_name_H-M   'P 1'
#
loop_
_entity.id
_entity.type
_entity.pdbx_description
1 polymer ?
#
loop_
_entity_poly.entity_id
_entity_poly.type
_entity_poly.pdbx_seq_one_letter_code
_entity_poly.pdbx_strand_id
1 'polypeptide(L)'
;AQGFDWLAMMDDGEILKTGTPQELLSQTQSISLEDAFIKLLPEEKKAGYEPVVIPPLPDYGSDTFALEAKDLTVKFGDFTAVDHVNFQIKRGEIFGFLGSNGCGKSTTMKVLTGLLEASEGQAWLFGQPVEGSNIETRRRVGYMSQAFSLYSELTIVQNLVLHAKLFHVPQEQIEPRVQLMLERFDLENVKEKLPDDLPLGVRQRLSLAVALVHNPEILILDEPTSGVDPIARDNFWRYLINLSRNDGVTIFISTHFMNEALRCDRMSMMHAGRVLDSASPAQLIKNRHAETLEEAFIGYLIDAGAGTKDQPNDLAKSIAETNGSKELNAKPKKFSLRRLLSVAWRESLELARDPIRATMALMGSLILLLVMGYGITMDVEDLKFAVLDRDQTSLSQNYSMSIAGSRYFIEQPALQSYDDIDQRMRSGDISLAIEIPPNFARDVARGEQVQVAAWIDGAMPQRA
;
A
#
# COMPACT_ATOMS: atom_id res chain seq x y z
N ALA A 1 19.56 -7.27 -12.58
CA ALA A 1 20.15 -8.46 -11.95
C ALA A 1 21.58 -8.72 -12.45
N GLN A 2 21.91 -8.46 -13.73
CA GLN A 2 23.28 -8.69 -14.27
C GLN A 2 24.37 -7.80 -13.64
N GLY A 3 24.03 -6.69 -13.01
CA GLY A 3 24.96 -5.79 -12.33
C GLY A 3 25.29 -6.16 -10.88
N PHE A 4 24.81 -7.30 -10.37
CA PHE A 4 25.14 -7.77 -9.03
C PHE A 4 26.33 -8.75 -9.08
N ASP A 5 27.18 -8.67 -8.05
CA ASP A 5 28.33 -9.58 -7.92
C ASP A 5 27.87 -11.00 -7.58
N TRP A 6 26.76 -11.14 -6.86
CA TRP A 6 26.23 -12.43 -6.41
C TRP A 6 24.71 -12.39 -6.24
N LEU A 7 24.03 -13.49 -6.60
CA LEU A 7 22.59 -13.65 -6.58
C LEU A 7 22.19 -14.92 -5.82
N ALA A 8 21.04 -14.87 -5.15
CA ALA A 8 20.32 -16.02 -4.64
C ALA A 8 18.95 -16.10 -5.35
N MET A 9 18.67 -17.20 -6.01
CA MET A 9 17.35 -17.50 -6.57
C MET A 9 16.53 -18.23 -5.52
N MET A 10 15.33 -17.71 -5.22
CA MET A 10 14.45 -18.22 -4.15
C MET A 10 13.05 -18.51 -4.69
N ASP A 11 12.41 -19.53 -4.13
CA ASP A 11 11.01 -19.88 -4.37
C ASP A 11 10.41 -20.45 -3.08
N ASP A 12 9.17 -20.04 -2.75
CA ASP A 12 8.44 -20.46 -1.54
C ASP A 12 9.24 -20.39 -0.22
N GLY A 13 10.13 -19.40 -0.11
CA GLY A 13 10.98 -19.22 1.08
C GLY A 13 12.24 -20.08 1.11
N GLU A 14 12.47 -20.93 0.10
CA GLU A 14 13.67 -21.76 -0.04
C GLU A 14 14.63 -21.20 -1.09
N ILE A 15 15.93 -21.35 -0.84
CA ILE A 15 16.97 -20.95 -1.80
C ILE A 15 17.16 -22.09 -2.79
N LEU A 16 16.77 -21.86 -4.05
CA LEU A 16 16.97 -22.84 -5.13
C LEU A 16 18.44 -22.94 -5.53
N LYS A 17 19.08 -21.80 -5.71
CA LYS A 17 20.49 -21.73 -6.11
C LYS A 17 21.10 -20.36 -5.84
N THR A 18 22.43 -20.36 -5.66
CA THR A 18 23.22 -19.13 -5.45
C THR A 18 24.44 -19.13 -6.34
N GLY A 19 24.92 -17.96 -6.74
CA GLY A 19 26.14 -17.81 -7.55
C GLY A 19 26.21 -16.43 -8.20
N THR A 20 27.27 -16.22 -8.97
CA THR A 20 27.34 -15.04 -9.83
C THR A 20 26.33 -15.14 -10.98
N PRO A 21 25.86 -14.05 -11.57
CA PRO A 21 24.96 -14.10 -12.72
C PRO A 21 25.45 -15.00 -13.85
N GLN A 22 26.74 -14.95 -14.16
CA GLN A 22 27.36 -15.76 -15.22
C GLN A 22 27.42 -17.25 -14.86
N GLU A 23 27.71 -17.59 -13.61
CA GLU A 23 27.68 -18.99 -13.13
C GLU A 23 26.27 -19.56 -13.21
N LEU A 24 25.26 -18.81 -12.79
CA LEU A 24 23.86 -19.24 -12.85
C LEU A 24 23.40 -19.49 -14.29
N LEU A 25 23.73 -18.60 -15.22
CA LEU A 25 23.43 -18.76 -16.64
C LEU A 25 24.13 -19.96 -17.25
N SER A 26 25.44 -20.15 -16.97
CA SER A 26 26.21 -21.25 -17.51
C SER A 26 25.77 -22.63 -16.99
N GLN A 27 25.48 -22.73 -15.70
CA GLN A 27 25.04 -23.98 -15.06
C GLN A 27 23.63 -24.41 -15.50
N THR A 28 22.75 -23.44 -15.80
CA THR A 28 21.40 -23.72 -16.29
C THR A 28 21.31 -23.77 -17.82
N GLN A 29 22.40 -23.48 -18.52
CA GLN A 29 22.42 -23.31 -19.98
C GLN A 29 21.31 -22.36 -20.46
N SER A 30 21.20 -21.23 -19.80
CA SER A 30 20.13 -20.26 -20.01
C SER A 30 20.63 -18.99 -20.70
N ILE A 31 19.77 -18.38 -21.50
CA ILE A 31 20.08 -17.14 -22.22
C ILE A 31 19.84 -15.92 -21.28
N SER A 32 18.92 -16.05 -20.34
CA SER A 32 18.56 -14.99 -19.39
C SER A 32 18.43 -15.52 -17.96
N LEU A 33 18.53 -14.63 -16.96
CA LEU A 33 18.32 -15.00 -15.56
C LEU A 33 16.87 -15.42 -15.27
N GLU A 34 15.89 -14.96 -16.05
CA GLU A 34 14.51 -15.44 -15.97
C GLU A 34 14.40 -16.90 -16.45
N ASP A 35 15.02 -17.24 -17.58
CA ASP A 35 15.08 -18.62 -18.07
C ASP A 35 15.83 -19.53 -17.08
N ALA A 36 16.93 -19.04 -16.51
CA ALA A 36 17.64 -19.74 -15.46
C ALA A 36 16.77 -20.00 -14.22
N PHE A 37 15.98 -19.02 -13.79
CA PHE A 37 15.07 -19.17 -12.67
C PHE A 37 13.99 -20.22 -12.96
N ILE A 38 13.34 -20.15 -14.13
CA ILE A 38 12.31 -21.12 -14.54
C ILE A 38 12.87 -22.54 -14.56
N LYS A 39 14.10 -22.73 -15.10
CA LYS A 39 14.74 -24.05 -15.13
C LYS A 39 15.09 -24.60 -13.76
N LEU A 40 15.32 -23.75 -12.78
CA LEU A 40 15.62 -24.13 -11.40
C LEU A 40 14.38 -24.43 -10.55
N LEU A 41 13.21 -24.04 -10.97
CA LEU A 41 11.97 -24.33 -10.24
C LEU A 41 11.70 -25.83 -10.16
N PRO A 42 10.95 -26.33 -9.15
CA PRO A 42 10.50 -27.71 -9.06
C PRO A 42 9.68 -28.14 -10.29
N GLU A 43 9.80 -29.42 -10.67
CA GLU A 43 9.10 -29.98 -11.85
C GLU A 43 7.58 -29.80 -11.78
N GLU A 44 6.99 -29.82 -10.58
CA GLU A 44 5.56 -29.59 -10.37
C GLU A 44 5.11 -28.19 -10.81
N LYS A 45 5.96 -27.18 -10.61
CA LYS A 45 5.69 -25.79 -11.02
C LYS A 45 5.99 -25.54 -12.50
N LYS A 46 6.84 -26.37 -13.11
CA LYS A 46 7.15 -26.32 -14.55
C LYS A 46 6.17 -27.15 -15.39
N ALA A 47 5.36 -28.00 -14.77
CA ALA A 47 4.44 -28.87 -15.49
C ALA A 47 3.53 -28.05 -16.41
N GLY A 48 3.66 -28.26 -17.73
CA GLY A 48 2.90 -27.55 -18.75
C GLY A 48 3.45 -26.15 -19.11
N TYR A 49 4.63 -25.76 -18.61
CA TYR A 49 5.26 -24.52 -19.06
C TYR A 49 5.81 -24.69 -20.48
N GLU A 50 5.38 -23.83 -21.37
CA GLU A 50 5.92 -23.68 -22.72
C GLU A 50 6.34 -22.20 -22.93
N PRO A 51 7.40 -21.91 -23.66
CA PRO A 51 7.75 -20.54 -24.02
C PRO A 51 6.62 -19.82 -24.74
N VAL A 52 6.44 -18.54 -24.47
CA VAL A 52 5.41 -17.74 -25.14
C VAL A 52 5.79 -17.50 -26.58
N VAL A 53 5.00 -17.99 -27.51
CA VAL A 53 5.14 -17.74 -28.95
C VAL A 53 4.12 -16.70 -29.36
N ILE A 54 4.54 -15.65 -30.10
CA ILE A 54 3.67 -14.59 -30.58
C ILE A 54 3.38 -14.81 -32.06
N PRO A 55 2.18 -15.27 -32.42
CA PRO A 55 1.78 -15.40 -33.81
C PRO A 55 1.71 -14.01 -34.46
N PRO A 56 1.94 -13.92 -35.79
CA PRO A 56 1.76 -12.66 -36.50
C PRO A 56 0.34 -12.13 -36.35
N LEU A 57 0.21 -10.79 -36.38
CA LEU A 57 -1.09 -10.15 -36.33
C LEU A 57 -1.92 -10.53 -37.55
N PRO A 58 -3.13 -11.08 -37.41
CA PRO A 58 -4.03 -11.34 -38.50
C PRO A 58 -4.40 -10.03 -39.22
N ASP A 59 -4.65 -10.13 -40.52
CA ASP A 59 -5.20 -8.98 -41.25
C ASP A 59 -6.72 -8.91 -41.01
N TYR A 60 -7.13 -7.99 -40.16
CA TYR A 60 -8.54 -7.75 -39.85
C TYR A 60 -9.26 -6.89 -40.95
N GLY A 61 -8.60 -6.62 -42.06
CA GLY A 61 -9.21 -6.03 -43.27
C GLY A 61 -9.74 -4.60 -43.14
N SER A 62 -9.35 -3.86 -42.11
CA SER A 62 -9.76 -2.47 -41.96
C SER A 62 -8.55 -1.54 -41.88
N ASP A 63 -8.52 -0.54 -42.78
CA ASP A 63 -7.61 0.60 -42.68
C ASP A 63 -7.95 1.54 -41.52
N THR A 64 -8.94 1.18 -40.71
CA THR A 64 -9.38 2.00 -39.57
C THR A 64 -8.55 1.66 -38.30
N PHE A 65 -8.03 2.71 -37.69
CA PHE A 65 -7.38 2.60 -36.40
C PHE A 65 -8.41 2.34 -35.31
N ALA A 66 -8.09 1.41 -34.39
CA ALA A 66 -8.91 1.16 -33.21
C ALA A 66 -8.75 2.31 -32.22
N LEU A 67 -7.53 2.85 -32.10
CA LEU A 67 -7.21 3.94 -31.23
C LEU A 67 -6.23 4.90 -31.91
N GLU A 68 -6.50 6.20 -31.80
CA GLU A 68 -5.67 7.26 -32.35
C GLU A 68 -5.55 8.40 -31.34
N ALA A 69 -4.37 8.98 -31.23
CA ALA A 69 -4.12 10.21 -30.49
C ALA A 69 -3.34 11.19 -31.37
N LYS A 70 -3.74 12.46 -31.36
CA LYS A 70 -3.10 13.51 -32.12
C LYS A 70 -2.87 14.73 -31.25
N ASP A 71 -1.59 15.13 -31.17
CA ASP A 71 -1.10 16.27 -30.38
C ASP A 71 -1.59 16.28 -28.93
N LEU A 72 -1.76 15.08 -28.37
CA LEU A 72 -2.34 14.90 -27.05
C LEU A 72 -1.45 15.53 -25.97
N THR A 73 -2.00 16.51 -25.25
CA THR A 73 -1.29 17.25 -24.22
C THR A 73 -2.12 17.28 -22.94
N VAL A 74 -1.47 17.02 -21.79
CA VAL A 74 -2.09 17.09 -20.47
C VAL A 74 -1.22 17.92 -19.53
N LYS A 75 -1.82 18.95 -18.97
CA LYS A 75 -1.18 19.90 -18.05
C LYS A 75 -1.86 19.85 -16.66
N PHE A 76 -1.06 19.87 -15.61
CA PHE A 76 -1.49 20.03 -14.23
C PHE A 76 -0.86 21.30 -13.65
N GLY A 77 -1.57 22.43 -13.73
CA GLY A 77 -0.98 23.73 -13.46
C GLY A 77 0.17 24.01 -14.41
N ASP A 78 1.34 24.30 -13.87
CA ASP A 78 2.56 24.57 -14.66
C ASP A 78 3.29 23.29 -15.13
N PHE A 79 2.88 22.12 -14.66
CA PHE A 79 3.51 20.85 -15.01
C PHE A 79 2.82 20.20 -16.21
N THR A 80 3.59 19.93 -17.27
CA THR A 80 3.13 19.19 -18.45
C THR A 80 3.47 17.71 -18.30
N ALA A 81 2.45 16.89 -18.05
CA ALA A 81 2.61 15.45 -17.85
C ALA A 81 2.66 14.66 -19.17
N VAL A 82 1.96 15.14 -20.20
CA VAL A 82 1.93 14.59 -21.56
C VAL A 82 2.06 15.77 -22.52
N ASP A 83 2.96 15.69 -23.49
CA ASP A 83 3.35 16.79 -24.34
C ASP A 83 3.36 16.38 -25.81
N HIS A 84 2.33 16.79 -26.56
CA HIS A 84 2.13 16.56 -28.00
C HIS A 84 2.32 15.09 -28.43
N VAL A 85 1.72 14.17 -27.68
CA VAL A 85 1.83 12.74 -27.97
C VAL A 85 0.95 12.34 -29.15
N ASN A 86 1.56 11.64 -30.13
CA ASN A 86 0.92 11.16 -31.35
C ASN A 86 1.16 9.65 -31.50
N PHE A 87 0.10 8.87 -31.69
CA PHE A 87 0.19 7.45 -32.05
C PHE A 87 -1.13 6.94 -32.63
N GLN A 88 -1.03 5.80 -33.32
CA GLN A 88 -2.16 5.11 -33.96
C GLN A 88 -2.01 3.61 -33.71
N ILE A 89 -3.08 2.94 -33.30
CA ILE A 89 -3.11 1.51 -32.99
C ILE A 89 -4.12 0.84 -33.92
N LYS A 90 -3.69 -0.21 -34.61
CA LYS A 90 -4.55 -1.00 -35.51
C LYS A 90 -5.46 -1.92 -34.70
N ARG A 91 -6.57 -2.37 -35.32
CA ARG A 91 -7.46 -3.34 -34.72
C ARG A 91 -6.75 -4.66 -34.44
N GLY A 92 -6.96 -5.23 -33.25
CA GLY A 92 -6.34 -6.47 -32.81
C GLY A 92 -4.85 -6.39 -32.47
N GLU A 93 -4.22 -5.23 -32.63
CA GLU A 93 -2.81 -5.01 -32.33
C GLU A 93 -2.53 -5.02 -30.84
N ILE A 94 -1.42 -5.63 -30.41
CA ILE A 94 -0.84 -5.46 -29.07
C ILE A 94 0.18 -4.33 -29.16
N PHE A 95 -0.18 -3.17 -28.63
CA PHE A 95 0.63 -1.97 -28.67
C PHE A 95 1.19 -1.62 -27.30
N GLY A 96 2.51 -1.45 -27.21
CA GLY A 96 3.22 -1.18 -25.96
C GLY A 96 3.58 0.28 -25.75
N PHE A 97 3.44 0.80 -24.55
CA PHE A 97 4.10 2.02 -24.08
C PHE A 97 5.24 1.67 -23.15
N LEU A 98 6.46 1.84 -23.64
CA LEU A 98 7.68 1.63 -22.86
C LEU A 98 8.20 2.97 -22.32
N GLY A 99 8.52 3.05 -21.05
CA GLY A 99 9.12 4.23 -20.47
C GLY A 99 9.29 4.11 -18.96
N SER A 100 10.13 4.98 -18.38
CA SER A 100 10.35 5.04 -16.94
C SER A 100 9.09 5.48 -16.18
N ASN A 101 9.07 5.22 -14.88
CA ASN A 101 7.98 5.69 -14.02
C ASN A 101 7.90 7.23 -14.03
N GLY A 102 6.67 7.77 -14.09
CA GLY A 102 6.45 9.22 -14.13
C GLY A 102 6.61 9.86 -15.50
N CYS A 103 6.89 9.11 -16.59
CA CYS A 103 7.04 9.69 -17.94
C CYS A 103 5.71 10.01 -18.66
N GLY A 104 4.55 9.81 -18.04
CA GLY A 104 3.24 10.18 -18.60
C GLY A 104 2.38 9.01 -19.10
N LYS A 105 2.82 7.72 -19.02
CA LYS A 105 2.08 6.54 -19.52
C LYS A 105 0.66 6.45 -18.95
N SER A 106 0.53 6.37 -17.62
CA SER A 106 -0.78 6.25 -16.94
C SER A 106 -1.67 7.48 -17.18
N THR A 107 -1.08 8.68 -17.32
CA THR A 107 -1.82 9.90 -17.67
C THR A 107 -2.42 9.79 -19.07
N THR A 108 -1.64 9.36 -20.05
CA THR A 108 -2.12 9.10 -21.42
C THR A 108 -3.25 8.07 -21.41
N MET A 109 -3.08 6.96 -20.70
CA MET A 109 -4.13 5.91 -20.58
C MET A 109 -5.43 6.43 -19.98
N LYS A 110 -5.36 7.30 -18.96
CA LYS A 110 -6.54 7.92 -18.36
C LYS A 110 -7.29 8.82 -19.34
N VAL A 111 -6.59 9.51 -20.24
CA VAL A 111 -7.25 10.27 -21.32
C VAL A 111 -7.96 9.34 -22.29
N LEU A 112 -7.29 8.26 -22.71
CA LEU A 112 -7.88 7.29 -23.64
C LEU A 112 -9.10 6.55 -23.08
N THR A 113 -9.19 6.41 -21.75
CA THR A 113 -10.36 5.84 -21.09
C THR A 113 -11.46 6.86 -20.80
N GLY A 114 -11.23 8.14 -21.13
CA GLY A 114 -12.15 9.24 -20.79
C GLY A 114 -12.24 9.53 -19.28
N LEU A 115 -11.28 9.05 -18.48
CA LEU A 115 -11.18 9.36 -17.06
C LEU A 115 -10.51 10.71 -16.78
N LEU A 116 -9.79 11.23 -17.76
CA LEU A 116 -9.11 12.52 -17.70
C LEU A 116 -9.30 13.24 -19.04
N GLU A 117 -9.62 14.53 -19.00
CA GLU A 117 -9.71 15.36 -20.20
C GLU A 117 -8.32 15.81 -20.65
N ALA A 118 -8.09 15.83 -21.96
CA ALA A 118 -6.90 16.42 -22.52
C ALA A 118 -6.93 17.95 -22.38
N SER A 119 -5.78 18.56 -22.10
CA SER A 119 -5.65 20.02 -22.11
C SER A 119 -5.60 20.59 -23.53
N GLU A 120 -4.95 19.85 -24.46
CA GLU A 120 -4.85 20.18 -25.88
C GLU A 120 -4.78 18.86 -26.67
N GLY A 121 -5.11 18.91 -27.97
CA GLY A 121 -5.15 17.75 -28.84
C GLY A 121 -6.40 16.89 -28.61
N GLN A 122 -6.45 15.73 -29.24
CA GLN A 122 -7.63 14.85 -29.20
C GLN A 122 -7.25 13.39 -29.37
N ALA A 123 -8.08 12.51 -28.81
CA ALA A 123 -8.00 11.07 -29.01
C ALA A 123 -9.30 10.52 -29.60
N TRP A 124 -9.21 9.43 -30.37
CA TRP A 124 -10.35 8.76 -30.99
C TRP A 124 -10.29 7.26 -30.72
N LEU A 125 -11.47 6.69 -30.52
CA LEU A 125 -11.70 5.24 -30.45
C LEU A 125 -12.61 4.86 -31.63
N PHE A 126 -12.10 4.02 -32.55
CA PHE A 126 -12.79 3.64 -33.78
C PHE A 126 -13.36 4.86 -34.55
N GLY A 127 -12.58 5.93 -34.66
CA GLY A 127 -12.96 7.18 -35.34
C GLY A 127 -13.93 8.08 -34.57
N GLN A 128 -14.38 7.68 -33.37
CA GLN A 128 -15.21 8.52 -32.49
C GLN A 128 -14.34 9.24 -31.44
N PRO A 129 -14.53 10.53 -31.21
CA PRO A 129 -13.73 11.26 -30.22
C PRO A 129 -13.98 10.71 -28.81
N VAL A 130 -12.90 10.65 -28.02
CA VAL A 130 -12.97 10.25 -26.61
C VAL A 130 -13.42 11.46 -25.81
N GLU A 131 -14.67 11.43 -25.36
CA GLU A 131 -15.25 12.45 -24.48
C GLU A 131 -15.61 11.81 -23.14
N GLY A 132 -15.26 12.48 -22.02
CA GLY A 132 -15.53 11.99 -20.67
C GLY A 132 -17.02 11.74 -20.36
N SER A 133 -17.92 12.42 -21.09
CA SER A 133 -19.37 12.29 -20.98
C SER A 133 -19.97 11.10 -21.78
N ASN A 134 -19.22 10.56 -22.75
CA ASN A 134 -19.74 9.51 -23.64
C ASN A 134 -19.60 8.12 -23.02
N ILE A 135 -20.69 7.62 -22.42
CA ILE A 135 -20.77 6.30 -21.79
C ILE A 135 -20.61 5.17 -22.83
N GLU A 136 -21.12 5.35 -24.05
CA GLU A 136 -21.05 4.32 -25.10
C GLU A 136 -19.60 4.03 -25.50
N THR A 137 -18.77 5.07 -25.60
CA THR A 137 -17.33 4.93 -25.89
C THR A 137 -16.61 4.19 -24.77
N ARG A 138 -16.98 4.46 -23.50
CA ARG A 138 -16.40 3.77 -22.34
C ARG A 138 -16.75 2.30 -22.26
N ARG A 139 -17.95 1.90 -22.69
CA ARG A 139 -18.39 0.49 -22.73
C ARG A 139 -17.57 -0.36 -23.69
N ARG A 140 -16.91 0.25 -24.66
CA ARG A 140 -16.05 -0.45 -25.63
C ARG A 140 -14.64 -0.67 -25.12
N VAL A 141 -14.29 -0.11 -23.93
CA VAL A 141 -12.96 -0.16 -23.34
C VAL A 141 -12.98 -0.92 -22.04
N GLY A 142 -12.14 -1.94 -21.92
CA GLY A 142 -11.76 -2.55 -20.66
C GLY A 142 -10.51 -1.87 -20.12
N TYR A 143 -10.48 -1.57 -18.83
CA TYR A 143 -9.33 -0.93 -18.19
C TYR A 143 -8.86 -1.70 -16.97
N MET A 144 -7.56 -1.95 -16.90
CA MET A 144 -6.90 -2.55 -15.76
C MET A 144 -5.83 -1.58 -15.26
N SER A 145 -6.01 -1.06 -14.05
CA SER A 145 -5.07 -0.14 -13.40
C SER A 145 -3.88 -0.89 -12.80
N GLN A 146 -2.76 -0.20 -12.59
CA GLN A 146 -1.56 -0.74 -11.95
C GLN A 146 -1.84 -1.22 -10.52
N ALA A 147 -2.58 -0.45 -9.73
CA ALA A 147 -3.01 -0.87 -8.41
C ALA A 147 -4.22 -1.81 -8.51
N PHE A 148 -4.25 -2.84 -7.67
CA PHE A 148 -5.42 -3.70 -7.55
C PHE A 148 -6.61 -2.86 -7.08
N SER A 149 -7.63 -2.71 -7.93
CA SER A 149 -8.75 -1.78 -7.74
C SER A 149 -10.10 -2.49 -7.56
N LEU A 150 -10.08 -3.81 -7.34
CA LEU A 150 -11.30 -4.58 -7.09
C LEU A 150 -11.67 -4.54 -5.60
N TYR A 151 -12.93 -4.83 -5.32
CA TYR A 151 -13.44 -4.84 -3.95
C TYR A 151 -12.94 -6.05 -3.19
N SER A 152 -12.11 -5.84 -2.17
CA SER A 152 -11.51 -6.90 -1.36
C SER A 152 -12.52 -7.63 -0.47
N GLU A 153 -13.65 -6.99 -0.17
CA GLU A 153 -14.75 -7.54 0.63
C GLU A 153 -15.70 -8.44 -0.18
N LEU A 154 -15.57 -8.44 -1.50
CA LEU A 154 -16.40 -9.25 -2.41
C LEU A 154 -15.60 -10.45 -2.91
N THR A 155 -16.27 -11.60 -3.05
CA THR A 155 -15.67 -12.78 -3.68
C THR A 155 -15.37 -12.52 -5.17
N ILE A 156 -14.62 -13.42 -5.80
CA ILE A 156 -14.32 -13.36 -7.24
C ILE A 156 -15.62 -13.25 -8.06
N VAL A 157 -16.59 -14.13 -7.79
CA VAL A 157 -17.89 -14.10 -8.48
C VAL A 157 -18.61 -12.79 -8.26
N GLN A 158 -18.65 -12.31 -7.02
CA GLN A 158 -19.32 -11.05 -6.68
C GLN A 158 -18.67 -9.85 -7.38
N ASN A 159 -17.35 -9.80 -7.48
CA ASN A 159 -16.64 -8.78 -8.25
C ASN A 159 -17.02 -8.81 -9.72
N LEU A 160 -17.04 -9.99 -10.35
CA LEU A 160 -17.43 -10.15 -11.75
C LEU A 160 -18.90 -9.72 -11.99
N VAL A 161 -19.83 -10.17 -11.14
CA VAL A 161 -21.26 -9.79 -11.22
C VAL A 161 -21.43 -8.29 -11.04
N LEU A 162 -20.75 -7.68 -10.06
CA LEU A 162 -20.84 -6.25 -9.81
C LEU A 162 -20.39 -5.45 -11.04
N HIS A 163 -19.24 -5.79 -11.61
CA HIS A 163 -18.71 -5.07 -12.77
C HIS A 163 -19.57 -5.31 -14.02
N ALA A 164 -20.10 -6.51 -14.23
CA ALA A 164 -21.07 -6.76 -15.30
C ALA A 164 -22.30 -5.84 -15.19
N LYS A 165 -22.81 -5.63 -13.96
CA LYS A 165 -23.91 -4.69 -13.70
C LYS A 165 -23.51 -3.24 -13.92
N LEU A 166 -22.33 -2.83 -13.46
CA LEU A 166 -21.80 -1.45 -13.62
C LEU A 166 -21.64 -1.09 -15.11
N PHE A 167 -21.22 -2.05 -15.94
CA PHE A 167 -21.10 -1.87 -17.39
C PHE A 167 -22.42 -2.13 -18.14
N HIS A 168 -23.55 -2.31 -17.41
CA HIS A 168 -24.89 -2.49 -17.96
C HIS A 168 -25.00 -3.71 -18.89
N VAL A 169 -24.32 -4.80 -18.57
CA VAL A 169 -24.54 -6.08 -19.24
C VAL A 169 -25.99 -6.51 -18.98
N PRO A 170 -26.75 -6.93 -20.01
CA PRO A 170 -28.11 -7.38 -19.83
C PRO A 170 -28.24 -8.50 -18.77
N GLN A 171 -29.23 -8.39 -17.89
CA GLN A 171 -29.37 -9.29 -16.73
C GLN A 171 -29.31 -10.79 -17.11
N GLU A 172 -29.87 -11.14 -18.25
CA GLU A 172 -29.90 -12.53 -18.78
C GLU A 172 -28.50 -13.03 -19.22
N GLN A 173 -27.57 -12.09 -19.52
CA GLN A 173 -26.21 -12.39 -19.98
C GLN A 173 -25.18 -12.37 -18.85
N ILE A 174 -25.51 -11.85 -17.65
CA ILE A 174 -24.55 -11.71 -16.56
C ILE A 174 -24.00 -13.08 -16.15
N GLU A 175 -24.87 -14.04 -15.85
CA GLU A 175 -24.45 -15.36 -15.37
C GLU A 175 -23.61 -16.12 -16.41
N PRO A 176 -24.04 -16.23 -17.69
CA PRO A 176 -23.24 -16.84 -18.75
C PRO A 176 -21.87 -16.15 -18.94
N ARG A 177 -21.83 -14.82 -18.84
CA ARG A 177 -20.58 -14.06 -18.97
C ARG A 177 -19.63 -14.31 -17.79
N VAL A 178 -20.17 -14.30 -16.58
CA VAL A 178 -19.37 -14.58 -15.38
C VAL A 178 -18.77 -15.99 -15.45
N GLN A 179 -19.60 -16.99 -15.83
CA GLN A 179 -19.13 -18.35 -15.97
C GLN A 179 -18.04 -18.48 -17.05
N LEU A 180 -18.22 -17.82 -18.19
CA LEU A 180 -17.21 -17.76 -19.25
C LEU A 180 -15.88 -17.15 -18.75
N MET A 181 -15.94 -16.10 -17.93
CA MET A 181 -14.74 -15.46 -17.35
C MET A 181 -14.04 -16.38 -16.35
N LEU A 182 -14.80 -17.07 -15.52
CA LEU A 182 -14.25 -18.04 -14.55
C LEU A 182 -13.51 -19.19 -15.25
N GLU A 183 -14.10 -19.76 -16.30
CA GLU A 183 -13.47 -20.83 -17.08
C GLU A 183 -12.26 -20.34 -17.86
N ARG A 184 -12.40 -19.23 -18.59
CA ARG A 184 -11.35 -18.69 -19.48
C ARG A 184 -10.08 -18.29 -18.73
N PHE A 185 -10.22 -17.78 -17.51
CA PHE A 185 -9.11 -17.28 -16.69
C PHE A 185 -8.73 -18.23 -15.57
N ASP A 186 -9.22 -19.46 -15.58
CA ASP A 186 -8.92 -20.51 -14.61
C ASP A 186 -9.13 -20.02 -13.16
N LEU A 187 -10.33 -19.47 -12.91
CA LEU A 187 -10.77 -18.93 -11.62
C LEU A 187 -11.84 -19.78 -10.93
N GLU A 188 -12.31 -20.85 -11.57
CA GLU A 188 -13.44 -21.69 -11.10
C GLU A 188 -13.18 -22.26 -9.70
N ASN A 189 -11.96 -22.78 -9.46
CA ASN A 189 -11.58 -23.41 -8.19
C ASN A 189 -11.45 -22.43 -7.02
N VAL A 190 -11.42 -21.12 -7.29
CA VAL A 190 -11.23 -20.07 -6.31
C VAL A 190 -12.35 -19.03 -6.28
N LYS A 191 -13.44 -19.26 -7.00
CA LYS A 191 -14.52 -18.30 -7.25
C LYS A 191 -15.17 -17.71 -6.02
N GLU A 192 -15.21 -18.46 -4.91
CA GLU A 192 -15.78 -18.04 -3.62
C GLU A 192 -14.74 -17.39 -2.68
N LYS A 193 -13.45 -17.34 -3.08
CA LYS A 193 -12.41 -16.70 -2.27
C LYS A 193 -12.46 -15.18 -2.41
N LEU A 194 -11.93 -14.50 -1.37
CA LEU A 194 -11.68 -13.07 -1.42
C LEU A 194 -10.38 -12.77 -2.18
N PRO A 195 -10.29 -11.61 -2.85
CA PRO A 195 -9.08 -11.22 -3.58
C PRO A 195 -7.79 -11.23 -2.73
N ASP A 196 -7.88 -10.84 -1.46
CA ASP A 196 -6.71 -10.75 -0.57
C ASP A 196 -6.15 -12.12 -0.18
N ASP A 197 -6.95 -13.19 -0.29
CA ASP A 197 -6.53 -14.57 -0.04
C ASP A 197 -5.83 -15.22 -1.25
N LEU A 198 -5.67 -14.48 -2.35
CA LEU A 198 -5.16 -15.01 -3.62
C LEU A 198 -3.70 -14.60 -3.87
N PRO A 199 -2.89 -15.49 -4.47
CA PRO A 199 -1.60 -15.12 -5.03
C PRO A 199 -1.74 -13.98 -6.06
N LEU A 200 -0.69 -13.16 -6.20
CA LEU A 200 -0.71 -11.99 -7.08
C LEU A 200 -1.06 -12.34 -8.53
N GLY A 201 -0.52 -13.43 -9.08
CA GLY A 201 -0.83 -13.87 -10.45
C GLY A 201 -2.31 -14.22 -10.65
N VAL A 202 -2.99 -14.76 -9.62
CA VAL A 202 -4.44 -15.04 -9.66
C VAL A 202 -5.23 -13.74 -9.57
N ARG A 203 -4.79 -12.79 -8.73
CA ARG A 203 -5.40 -11.44 -8.66
C ARG A 203 -5.31 -10.71 -10.00
N GLN A 204 -4.21 -10.84 -10.72
CA GLN A 204 -4.04 -10.23 -12.05
C GLN A 204 -4.98 -10.87 -13.08
N ARG A 205 -5.15 -12.20 -13.05
CA ARG A 205 -6.15 -12.90 -13.90
C ARG A 205 -7.57 -12.44 -13.59
N LEU A 206 -7.91 -12.27 -12.31
CA LEU A 206 -9.20 -11.71 -11.90
C LEU A 206 -9.40 -10.27 -12.42
N SER A 207 -8.39 -9.42 -12.27
CA SER A 207 -8.47 -8.04 -12.77
C SER A 207 -8.69 -7.99 -14.30
N LEU A 208 -8.01 -8.89 -15.03
CA LEU A 208 -8.20 -9.04 -16.48
C LEU A 208 -9.60 -9.56 -16.81
N ALA A 209 -10.10 -10.57 -16.11
CA ALA A 209 -11.44 -11.11 -16.29
C ALA A 209 -12.54 -10.04 -16.05
N VAL A 210 -12.37 -9.23 -15.01
CA VAL A 210 -13.27 -8.11 -14.71
C VAL A 210 -13.22 -7.04 -15.81
N ALA A 211 -12.04 -6.71 -16.32
CA ALA A 211 -11.89 -5.75 -17.40
C ALA A 211 -12.54 -6.24 -18.72
N LEU A 212 -12.80 -7.53 -18.84
CA LEU A 212 -13.36 -8.17 -20.06
C LEU A 212 -14.81 -8.62 -19.92
N VAL A 213 -15.40 -8.60 -18.73
CA VAL A 213 -16.73 -9.15 -18.46
C VAL A 213 -17.84 -8.55 -19.35
N HIS A 214 -17.68 -7.28 -19.75
CA HIS A 214 -18.61 -6.54 -20.61
C HIS A 214 -18.29 -6.65 -22.11
N ASN A 215 -17.30 -7.48 -22.49
CA ASN A 215 -16.88 -7.73 -23.87
C ASN A 215 -16.35 -6.48 -24.61
N PRO A 216 -15.34 -5.80 -24.10
CA PRO A 216 -14.79 -4.61 -24.76
C PRO A 216 -14.05 -4.97 -26.05
N GLU A 217 -13.97 -4.02 -26.98
CA GLU A 217 -13.17 -4.14 -28.21
C GLU A 217 -11.73 -3.68 -28.02
N ILE A 218 -11.48 -2.86 -26.99
CA ILE A 218 -10.16 -2.37 -26.62
C ILE A 218 -9.90 -2.70 -25.15
N LEU A 219 -8.69 -3.13 -24.86
CA LEU A 219 -8.20 -3.40 -23.50
C LEU A 219 -6.99 -2.51 -23.22
N ILE A 220 -7.09 -1.69 -22.19
CA ILE A 220 -6.02 -0.80 -21.73
C ILE A 220 -5.48 -1.34 -20.40
N LEU A 221 -4.18 -1.66 -20.36
CA LEU A 221 -3.52 -2.33 -19.24
C LEU A 221 -2.36 -1.48 -18.74
N ASP A 222 -2.43 -1.03 -17.48
CA ASP A 222 -1.38 -0.22 -16.87
C ASP A 222 -0.48 -1.08 -15.97
N GLU A 223 0.71 -1.44 -16.49
CA GLU A 223 1.71 -2.29 -15.83
C GLU A 223 1.13 -3.60 -15.23
N PRO A 224 0.37 -4.39 -16.01
CA PRO A 224 -0.47 -5.46 -15.47
C PRO A 224 0.29 -6.62 -14.82
N THR A 225 1.57 -6.79 -15.11
CA THR A 225 2.40 -7.90 -14.63
C THR A 225 3.48 -7.47 -13.65
N SER A 226 3.39 -6.24 -13.13
CA SER A 226 4.33 -5.73 -12.14
C SER A 226 4.30 -6.58 -10.86
N GLY A 227 5.47 -7.08 -10.43
CA GLY A 227 5.61 -7.93 -9.25
C GLY A 227 5.16 -9.38 -9.42
N VAL A 228 4.70 -9.78 -10.62
CA VAL A 228 4.29 -11.16 -10.92
C VAL A 228 5.50 -12.03 -11.24
N ASP A 229 5.50 -13.28 -10.78
CA ASP A 229 6.53 -14.26 -11.11
C ASP A 229 6.59 -14.55 -12.61
N PRO A 230 7.75 -15.06 -13.15
CA PRO A 230 7.93 -15.26 -14.58
C PRO A 230 6.91 -16.20 -15.23
N ILE A 231 6.52 -17.30 -14.55
CA ILE A 231 5.57 -18.28 -15.11
C ILE A 231 4.16 -17.68 -15.18
N ALA A 232 3.70 -17.05 -14.11
CA ALA A 232 2.38 -16.40 -14.09
C ALA A 232 2.33 -15.23 -15.08
N ARG A 233 3.44 -14.50 -15.29
CA ARG A 233 3.59 -13.47 -16.32
C ARG A 233 3.44 -14.05 -17.72
N ASP A 234 4.11 -15.14 -18.02
CA ASP A 234 4.01 -15.81 -19.31
C ASP A 234 2.59 -16.33 -19.57
N ASN A 235 1.94 -16.90 -18.57
CA ASN A 235 0.55 -17.31 -18.66
C ASN A 235 -0.38 -16.11 -18.93
N PHE A 236 -0.14 -14.98 -18.27
CA PHE A 236 -0.89 -13.74 -18.51
C PHE A 236 -0.74 -13.27 -19.97
N TRP A 237 0.49 -13.30 -20.50
CA TRP A 237 0.74 -12.96 -21.91
C TRP A 237 0.05 -13.91 -22.88
N ARG A 238 -0.09 -15.21 -22.55
CA ARG A 238 -0.88 -16.14 -23.39
C ARG A 238 -2.35 -15.73 -23.47
N TYR A 239 -2.96 -15.26 -22.37
CA TYR A 239 -4.31 -14.71 -22.42
C TYR A 239 -4.37 -13.47 -23.32
N LEU A 240 -3.42 -12.55 -23.22
CA LEU A 240 -3.40 -11.35 -24.07
C LEU A 240 -3.26 -11.71 -25.55
N ILE A 241 -2.37 -12.61 -25.90
CA ILE A 241 -2.16 -13.08 -27.28
C ILE A 241 -3.45 -13.73 -27.82
N ASN A 242 -4.08 -14.58 -27.02
CA ASN A 242 -5.34 -15.21 -27.41
C ASN A 242 -6.45 -14.18 -27.67
N LEU A 243 -6.62 -13.21 -26.77
CA LEU A 243 -7.57 -12.10 -26.94
C LEU A 243 -7.32 -11.30 -28.21
N SER A 244 -6.07 -10.99 -28.49
CA SER A 244 -5.68 -10.21 -29.69
C SER A 244 -5.87 -11.02 -30.97
N ARG A 245 -5.36 -12.26 -31.01
CA ARG A 245 -5.27 -13.06 -32.22
C ARG A 245 -6.57 -13.78 -32.59
N ASN A 246 -7.31 -14.25 -31.60
CA ASN A 246 -8.53 -15.02 -31.83
C ASN A 246 -9.82 -14.18 -31.69
N ASP A 247 -9.86 -13.27 -30.72
CA ASP A 247 -11.04 -12.45 -30.48
C ASP A 247 -10.98 -11.06 -31.13
N GLY A 248 -9.81 -10.68 -31.68
CA GLY A 248 -9.63 -9.39 -32.35
C GLY A 248 -9.64 -8.19 -31.39
N VAL A 249 -9.43 -8.41 -30.08
CA VAL A 249 -9.34 -7.36 -29.07
C VAL A 249 -8.06 -6.56 -29.26
N THR A 250 -8.17 -5.25 -29.40
CA THR A 250 -7.00 -4.35 -29.46
C THR A 250 -6.47 -4.13 -28.06
N ILE A 251 -5.17 -4.31 -27.86
CA ILE A 251 -4.55 -4.23 -26.54
C ILE A 251 -3.55 -3.09 -26.50
N PHE A 252 -3.73 -2.18 -25.56
CA PHE A 252 -2.79 -1.11 -25.25
C PHE A 252 -2.21 -1.36 -23.84
N ILE A 253 -0.91 -1.66 -23.77
CA ILE A 253 -0.23 -2.05 -22.53
C ILE A 253 0.90 -1.10 -22.19
N SER A 254 0.95 -0.58 -20.96
CA SER A 254 2.14 0.08 -20.45
C SER A 254 3.06 -0.91 -19.76
N THR A 255 4.35 -0.74 -19.92
CA THR A 255 5.36 -1.52 -19.22
C THR A 255 6.65 -0.72 -19.09
N HIS A 256 7.44 -1.09 -18.08
CA HIS A 256 8.84 -0.68 -17.96
C HIS A 256 9.81 -1.87 -18.16
N PHE A 257 9.27 -3.06 -18.47
CA PHE A 257 10.05 -4.27 -18.73
C PHE A 257 10.33 -4.44 -20.23
N MET A 258 11.61 -4.54 -20.59
CA MET A 258 12.03 -4.69 -21.99
C MET A 258 11.58 -6.02 -22.59
N ASN A 259 11.59 -7.10 -21.83
CA ASN A 259 11.12 -8.41 -22.25
C ASN A 259 9.63 -8.45 -22.60
N GLU A 260 8.81 -7.64 -21.94
CA GLU A 260 7.39 -7.48 -22.30
C GLU A 260 7.20 -6.60 -23.54
N ALA A 261 7.97 -5.50 -23.62
CA ALA A 261 7.95 -4.64 -24.77
C ALA A 261 8.31 -5.38 -26.07
N LEU A 262 9.23 -6.35 -26.00
CA LEU A 262 9.58 -7.22 -27.13
C LEU A 262 8.43 -8.14 -27.60
N ARG A 263 7.40 -8.33 -26.78
CA ARG A 263 6.21 -9.14 -27.09
C ARG A 263 5.11 -8.33 -27.81
N CYS A 264 5.23 -7.02 -27.85
CA CYS A 264 4.28 -6.15 -28.55
C CYS A 264 4.51 -6.17 -30.07
N ASP A 265 3.44 -6.02 -30.84
CA ASP A 265 3.54 -5.88 -32.31
C ASP A 265 4.25 -4.58 -32.70
N ARG A 266 3.83 -3.49 -32.07
CA ARG A 266 4.48 -2.18 -32.11
C ARG A 266 4.49 -1.55 -30.73
N MET A 267 5.34 -0.57 -30.56
CA MET A 267 5.45 0.16 -29.31
C MET A 267 5.89 1.60 -29.52
N SER A 268 5.55 2.45 -28.56
CA SER A 268 6.11 3.79 -28.43
C SER A 268 7.05 3.84 -27.22
N MET A 269 8.22 4.43 -27.44
CA MET A 269 9.16 4.76 -26.35
C MET A 269 8.85 6.15 -25.82
N MET A 270 8.62 6.25 -24.52
CA MET A 270 8.16 7.47 -23.87
C MET A 270 9.15 8.00 -22.83
N HIS A 271 9.42 9.31 -22.87
CA HIS A 271 10.25 9.99 -21.90
C HIS A 271 9.76 11.41 -21.66
N ALA A 272 9.72 11.84 -20.39
CA ALA A 272 9.36 13.22 -19.99
C ALA A 272 8.10 13.78 -20.69
N GLY A 273 7.05 12.96 -20.80
CA GLY A 273 5.78 13.33 -21.40
C GLY A 273 5.73 13.22 -22.93
N ARG A 274 6.81 12.88 -23.61
CA ARG A 274 6.91 12.83 -25.07
C ARG A 274 7.16 11.42 -25.59
N VAL A 275 6.66 11.13 -26.78
CA VAL A 275 7.02 9.93 -27.55
C VAL A 275 8.33 10.21 -28.28
N LEU A 276 9.34 9.37 -28.06
CA LEU A 276 10.65 9.48 -28.68
C LEU A 276 10.66 8.85 -30.09
N ASP A 277 10.10 7.64 -30.20
CA ASP A 277 9.92 6.92 -31.47
C ASP A 277 8.82 5.86 -31.30
N SER A 278 8.24 5.39 -32.42
CA SER A 278 7.13 4.45 -32.44
C SER A 278 7.25 3.51 -33.64
N ALA A 279 7.58 2.24 -33.39
CA ALA A 279 7.69 1.20 -34.40
C ALA A 279 7.60 -0.21 -33.79
N SER A 280 7.82 -1.27 -34.60
CA SER A 280 8.02 -2.61 -34.04
C SER A 280 9.33 -2.68 -33.26
N PRO A 281 9.43 -3.53 -32.22
CA PRO A 281 10.66 -3.68 -31.44
C PRO A 281 11.90 -3.93 -32.30
N ALA A 282 11.79 -4.81 -33.29
CA ALA A 282 12.87 -5.10 -34.24
C ALA A 282 13.30 -3.86 -35.06
N GLN A 283 12.34 -3.04 -35.46
CA GLN A 283 12.64 -1.82 -36.22
C GLN A 283 13.31 -0.75 -35.34
N LEU A 284 12.89 -0.60 -34.08
CA LEU A 284 13.50 0.33 -33.12
C LEU A 284 14.96 -0.04 -32.82
N ILE A 285 15.24 -1.33 -32.66
CA ILE A 285 16.62 -1.86 -32.50
C ILE A 285 17.45 -1.53 -33.74
N LYS A 286 16.90 -1.82 -34.94
CA LYS A 286 17.58 -1.54 -36.23
C LYS A 286 17.84 -0.06 -36.46
N ASN A 287 16.88 0.81 -36.15
CA ASN A 287 16.99 2.27 -36.33
C ASN A 287 18.17 2.86 -35.53
N ARG A 288 18.53 2.20 -34.42
CA ARG A 288 19.63 2.62 -33.53
C ARG A 288 20.92 1.83 -33.72
N HIS A 289 20.94 0.84 -34.64
CA HIS A 289 22.08 -0.07 -34.79
C HIS A 289 22.48 -0.74 -33.47
N ALA A 290 21.50 -0.97 -32.58
CA ALA A 290 21.70 -1.57 -31.27
C ALA A 290 21.62 -3.11 -31.35
N GLU A 291 22.19 -3.80 -30.37
CA GLU A 291 22.05 -5.25 -30.24
C GLU A 291 20.78 -5.64 -29.50
N THR A 292 20.33 -4.79 -28.57
CA THR A 292 19.17 -5.04 -27.70
C THR A 292 18.21 -3.84 -27.70
N LEU A 293 16.95 -4.10 -27.31
CA LEU A 293 15.95 -3.05 -27.12
C LEU A 293 16.34 -2.07 -26.01
N GLU A 294 17.00 -2.57 -24.97
CA GLU A 294 17.49 -1.76 -23.84
C GLU A 294 18.54 -0.75 -24.31
N GLU A 295 19.50 -1.21 -25.11
CA GLU A 295 20.52 -0.34 -25.71
C GLU A 295 19.90 0.71 -26.65
N ALA A 296 18.96 0.29 -27.50
CA ALA A 296 18.21 1.21 -28.35
C ALA A 296 17.48 2.28 -27.52
N PHE A 297 16.80 1.91 -26.45
CA PHE A 297 16.08 2.82 -25.56
C PHE A 297 17.03 3.82 -24.89
N ILE A 298 18.18 3.36 -24.38
CA ILE A 298 19.22 4.24 -23.83
C ILE A 298 19.69 5.26 -24.88
N GLY A 299 19.90 4.81 -26.13
CA GLY A 299 20.27 5.71 -27.23
C GLY A 299 19.22 6.79 -27.51
N TYR A 300 17.92 6.43 -27.49
CA TYR A 300 16.83 7.41 -27.61
C TYR A 300 16.78 8.39 -26.43
N LEU A 301 17.03 7.93 -25.22
CA LEU A 301 17.09 8.77 -24.02
C LEU A 301 18.25 9.79 -24.07
N ILE A 302 19.43 9.38 -24.53
CA ILE A 302 20.59 10.26 -24.69
C ILE A 302 20.28 11.38 -25.68
N ASP A 303 19.69 11.05 -26.84
CA ASP A 303 19.32 12.05 -27.85
C ASP A 303 18.22 13.00 -27.36
N ALA A 304 17.32 12.53 -26.50
CA ALA A 304 16.31 13.36 -25.87
C ALA A 304 16.85 14.29 -24.77
N GLY A 305 18.16 14.27 -24.52
CA GLY A 305 18.82 15.14 -23.53
C GLY A 305 18.73 14.62 -22.09
N ALA A 306 18.33 13.39 -21.88
CA ALA A 306 18.29 12.78 -20.54
C ALA A 306 19.70 12.62 -19.92
N GLY A 307 20.77 12.77 -20.75
CA GLY A 307 22.17 12.67 -20.29
C GLY A 307 22.84 14.01 -19.97
N THR A 308 22.16 15.17 -20.12
CA THR A 308 22.84 16.48 -20.06
C THR A 308 22.67 17.24 -18.75
N LYS A 309 21.90 16.74 -17.77
CA LYS A 309 21.73 17.39 -16.45
C LYS A 309 22.46 16.73 -15.31
N ASP A 310 22.87 15.46 -15.45
CA ASP A 310 23.78 14.81 -14.51
C ASP A 310 24.80 14.02 -15.33
N GLN A 311 26.02 14.51 -15.40
CA GLN A 311 27.10 13.81 -16.09
C GLN A 311 27.24 12.40 -15.48
N PRO A 312 27.30 11.33 -16.31
CA PRO A 312 27.60 9.99 -15.81
C PRO A 312 28.93 9.91 -15.04
N ASN A 313 29.81 10.92 -15.25
CA ASN A 313 31.05 11.09 -14.55
C ASN A 313 30.93 11.47 -13.07
N ASP A 314 29.83 12.12 -12.64
CA ASP A 314 29.68 12.48 -11.22
C ASP A 314 29.06 11.34 -10.41
N LEU A 315 28.18 10.51 -11.03
CA LEU A 315 27.74 9.26 -10.39
C LEU A 315 28.87 8.22 -10.39
N ALA A 316 29.59 8.07 -11.49
CA ALA A 316 30.74 7.17 -11.56
C ALA A 316 31.90 7.65 -10.70
N LYS A 317 32.13 8.98 -10.57
CA LYS A 317 33.09 9.54 -9.60
C LYS A 317 32.60 9.41 -8.16
N SER A 318 31.32 9.63 -7.88
CA SER A 318 30.81 9.44 -6.52
C SER A 318 30.82 7.96 -6.11
N ILE A 319 30.61 7.02 -7.05
CA ILE A 319 30.74 5.58 -6.83
C ILE A 319 32.22 5.18 -6.76
N ALA A 320 33.09 5.76 -7.60
CA ALA A 320 34.54 5.48 -7.59
C ALA A 320 35.23 6.15 -6.38
N GLU A 321 34.79 7.32 -5.93
CA GLU A 321 35.27 7.93 -4.68
C GLU A 321 34.70 7.25 -3.44
N THR A 322 33.58 6.53 -3.55
CA THR A 322 33.05 5.68 -2.48
C THR A 322 33.71 4.29 -2.47
N ASN A 323 34.24 3.81 -3.61
CA ASN A 323 34.99 2.55 -3.77
C ASN A 323 36.50 2.69 -3.69
N GLY A 324 37.02 3.91 -3.52
CA GLY A 324 38.42 4.15 -3.11
C GLY A 324 38.62 3.57 -1.72
N SER A 325 39.17 2.35 -1.70
CA SER A 325 39.68 1.60 -0.57
C SER A 325 40.01 2.45 0.69
N LYS A 326 38.96 2.76 1.46
CA LYS A 326 39.09 3.00 2.89
C LYS A 326 38.50 1.79 3.59
N GLU A 327 39.39 1.03 4.17
CA GLU A 327 39.16 -0.11 5.02
C GLU A 327 37.83 -0.01 5.78
N LEU A 328 37.00 -1.04 5.67
CA LEU A 328 35.78 -1.31 6.43
C LEU A 328 36.10 -1.50 7.94
N ASN A 329 36.79 -0.54 8.56
CA ASN A 329 37.08 -0.53 9.99
C ASN A 329 36.58 0.72 10.71
N ALA A 330 35.63 1.45 10.12
CA ALA A 330 34.93 2.50 10.86
C ALA A 330 33.80 1.86 11.70
N LYS A 331 34.07 1.66 12.99
CA LYS A 331 33.02 1.32 13.98
C LYS A 331 31.81 2.22 13.75
N PRO A 332 30.59 1.68 13.65
CA PRO A 332 29.40 2.50 13.43
C PRO A 332 29.28 3.54 14.53
N LYS A 333 29.34 4.81 14.17
CA LYS A 333 29.09 5.90 15.12
C LYS A 333 27.69 5.71 15.68
N LYS A 334 27.59 5.38 16.97
CA LYS A 334 26.34 4.99 17.66
C LYS A 334 25.27 6.09 17.64
N PHE A 335 25.65 7.36 17.43
CA PHE A 335 24.71 8.48 17.38
C PHE A 335 25.18 9.53 16.37
N SER A 336 24.27 10.03 15.52
CA SER A 336 24.51 11.13 14.59
C SER A 336 23.35 12.11 14.62
N LEU A 337 23.60 13.31 15.15
CA LEU A 337 22.63 14.40 15.24
C LEU A 337 22.08 14.77 13.85
N ARG A 338 22.92 14.71 12.82
CA ARG A 338 22.51 14.99 11.43
C ARG A 338 21.50 13.97 10.91
N ARG A 339 21.64 12.69 11.25
CA ARG A 339 20.65 11.66 10.89
C ARG A 339 19.35 11.87 11.65
N LEU A 340 19.43 12.18 12.94
CA LEU A 340 18.26 12.49 13.77
C LEU A 340 17.48 13.68 13.18
N LEU A 341 18.16 14.78 12.86
CA LEU A 341 17.53 15.97 12.27
C LEU A 341 16.96 15.70 10.88
N SER A 342 17.61 14.87 10.05
CA SER A 342 17.06 14.53 8.72
C SER A 342 15.79 13.69 8.82
N VAL A 343 15.72 12.75 9.78
CA VAL A 343 14.50 11.96 10.03
C VAL A 343 13.40 12.85 10.61
N ALA A 344 13.73 13.67 11.63
CA ALA A 344 12.75 14.60 12.21
C ALA A 344 12.20 15.59 11.19
N TRP A 345 13.04 16.10 10.29
CA TRP A 345 12.60 16.99 9.21
C TRP A 345 11.68 16.28 8.21
N ARG A 346 12.01 15.03 7.84
CA ARG A 346 11.15 14.21 6.97
C ARG A 346 9.79 13.98 7.60
N GLU A 347 9.74 13.53 8.86
CA GLU A 347 8.49 13.33 9.59
C GLU A 347 7.66 14.62 9.71
N SER A 348 8.34 15.76 9.95
CA SER A 348 7.66 17.06 10.01
C SER A 348 7.04 17.45 8.66
N LEU A 349 7.71 17.16 7.55
CA LEU A 349 7.16 17.39 6.21
C LEU A 349 6.00 16.45 5.87
N GLU A 350 6.08 15.19 6.28
CA GLU A 350 4.99 14.22 6.10
C GLU A 350 3.76 14.67 6.91
N LEU A 351 3.96 15.10 8.17
CA LEU A 351 2.88 15.61 9.02
C LEU A 351 2.24 16.89 8.43
N ALA A 352 3.07 17.80 7.90
CA ALA A 352 2.58 19.03 7.28
C ALA A 352 1.77 18.80 5.99
N ARG A 353 2.02 17.69 5.28
CA ARG A 353 1.29 17.29 4.06
C ARG A 353 -0.01 16.54 4.33
N ASP A 354 -0.19 16.02 5.54
CA ASP A 354 -1.39 15.31 5.96
C ASP A 354 -2.12 16.12 7.05
N PRO A 355 -3.07 16.98 6.66
CA PRO A 355 -3.78 17.85 7.61
C PRO A 355 -4.60 17.06 8.63
N ILE A 356 -5.06 15.86 8.29
CA ILE A 356 -5.81 14.99 9.20
C ILE A 356 -4.91 14.47 10.31
N ARG A 357 -3.72 13.94 9.97
CA ARG A 357 -2.74 13.49 10.96
C ARG A 357 -2.21 14.63 11.82
N ALA A 358 -1.93 15.79 11.21
CA ALA A 358 -1.47 16.97 11.93
C ALA A 358 -2.52 17.43 12.96
N THR A 359 -3.78 17.50 12.56
CA THR A 359 -4.89 17.89 13.45
C THR A 359 -5.08 16.88 14.58
N MET A 360 -5.06 15.56 14.27
CA MET A 360 -5.18 14.51 15.27
C MET A 360 -4.02 14.52 16.28
N ALA A 361 -2.79 14.73 15.81
CA ALA A 361 -1.61 14.78 16.66
C ALA A 361 -1.64 15.97 17.63
N LEU A 362 -2.04 17.16 17.15
CA LEU A 362 -2.14 18.38 17.96
C LEU A 362 -3.38 18.37 18.87
N MET A 363 -4.55 18.12 18.32
CA MET A 363 -5.81 18.14 19.07
C MET A 363 -5.93 16.96 20.02
N GLY A 364 -5.45 15.76 19.63
CA GLY A 364 -5.45 14.58 20.48
C GLY A 364 -4.65 14.79 21.75
N SER A 365 -3.44 15.36 21.63
CA SER A 365 -2.59 15.70 22.79
C SER A 365 -3.24 16.79 23.66
N LEU A 366 -3.85 17.80 23.06
CA LEU A 366 -4.53 18.88 23.78
C LEU A 366 -5.76 18.36 24.54
N ILE A 367 -6.58 17.53 23.90
CA ILE A 367 -7.74 16.90 24.52
C ILE A 367 -7.31 15.99 25.68
N LEU A 368 -6.26 15.18 25.48
CA LEU A 368 -5.73 14.33 26.55
C LEU A 368 -5.25 15.17 27.73
N LEU A 369 -4.54 16.27 27.49
CA LEU A 369 -4.06 17.16 28.53
C LEU A 369 -5.21 17.86 29.28
N LEU A 370 -6.29 18.24 28.58
CA LEU A 370 -7.50 18.78 29.19
C LEU A 370 -8.23 17.73 30.04
N VAL A 371 -8.42 16.53 29.51
CA VAL A 371 -9.09 15.43 30.23
C VAL A 371 -8.29 15.01 31.46
N MET A 372 -6.97 14.88 31.34
CA MET A 372 -6.09 14.53 32.46
C MET A 372 -6.00 15.69 33.48
N GLY A 373 -5.98 16.94 33.03
CA GLY A 373 -5.84 18.12 33.90
C GLY A 373 -7.11 18.50 34.63
N TYR A 374 -8.28 18.31 34.02
CA TYR A 374 -9.58 18.68 34.61
C TYR A 374 -10.42 17.49 35.04
N GLY A 375 -10.20 16.32 34.44
CA GLY A 375 -11.04 15.12 34.68
C GLY A 375 -10.50 14.19 35.77
N ILE A 376 -9.24 14.32 36.17
CA ILE A 376 -8.65 13.48 37.22
C ILE A 376 -8.17 14.40 38.34
N THR A 377 -9.05 14.67 39.29
CA THR A 377 -8.66 15.23 40.59
C THR A 377 -8.14 14.10 41.46
N MET A 378 -6.89 14.21 41.89
CA MET A 378 -6.34 13.28 42.90
C MET A 378 -6.75 13.66 44.33
N ASP A 379 -7.55 14.70 44.51
CA ASP A 379 -8.07 15.07 45.83
C ASP A 379 -9.16 14.08 46.23
N VAL A 380 -8.87 13.35 47.30
CA VAL A 380 -9.84 12.47 47.91
C VAL A 380 -10.75 13.33 48.77
N GLU A 381 -11.95 13.62 48.30
CA GLU A 381 -12.99 14.31 49.08
C GLU A 381 -14.02 13.28 49.58
N ASP A 382 -14.74 13.64 50.65
CA ASP A 382 -15.84 12.85 51.23
C ASP A 382 -15.45 11.43 51.77
N LEU A 383 -14.30 11.31 52.40
CA LEU A 383 -13.85 10.07 52.99
C LEU A 383 -14.69 9.75 54.23
N LYS A 384 -15.54 8.75 54.16
CA LYS A 384 -16.41 8.30 55.27
C LYS A 384 -15.56 7.66 56.34
N PHE A 385 -15.57 8.27 57.52
CA PHE A 385 -14.86 7.74 58.67
C PHE A 385 -15.76 7.53 59.89
N ALA A 386 -15.41 6.66 60.76
CA ALA A 386 -16.05 6.46 62.03
C ALA A 386 -15.03 6.23 63.16
N VAL A 387 -15.36 6.62 64.36
CA VAL A 387 -14.47 6.55 65.51
C VAL A 387 -14.94 5.47 66.48
N LEU A 388 -14.03 4.63 66.93
CA LEU A 388 -14.17 3.74 68.07
C LEU A 388 -13.52 4.43 69.30
N ASP A 389 -14.29 5.24 70.03
CA ASP A 389 -13.79 5.94 71.18
C ASP A 389 -13.91 5.06 72.43
N ARG A 390 -12.80 4.54 72.97
CA ARG A 390 -12.70 3.72 74.11
C ARG A 390 -12.36 4.50 75.43
N ASP A 391 -12.08 5.82 75.26
CA ASP A 391 -11.79 6.69 76.40
C ASP A 391 -13.02 7.44 76.85
N GLN A 392 -13.94 7.81 75.93
CA GLN A 392 -15.21 8.43 76.18
C GLN A 392 -15.10 9.75 77.02
N THR A 393 -14.06 10.49 76.86
CA THR A 393 -13.80 11.76 77.56
C THR A 393 -14.07 12.94 76.68
N SER A 394 -14.17 14.16 77.27
CA SER A 394 -14.29 15.38 76.49
C SER A 394 -13.10 15.63 75.58
N LEU A 395 -11.91 15.14 75.93
CA LEU A 395 -10.70 15.32 75.06
C LEU A 395 -10.73 14.37 73.83
N SER A 396 -11.18 13.12 74.02
CA SER A 396 -11.34 12.17 72.92
C SER A 396 -12.42 12.64 71.93
N GLN A 397 -13.54 13.18 72.42
CA GLN A 397 -14.59 13.74 71.58
C GLN A 397 -14.12 14.98 70.81
N ASN A 398 -13.35 15.87 71.44
CA ASN A 398 -12.77 17.02 70.75
C ASN A 398 -11.79 16.62 69.65
N TYR A 399 -11.03 15.54 69.89
CA TYR A 399 -10.12 14.96 68.89
C TYR A 399 -10.91 14.45 67.65
N SER A 400 -11.99 13.69 67.87
CA SER A 400 -12.90 13.22 66.84
C SER A 400 -13.53 14.38 66.06
N MET A 401 -14.07 15.39 66.76
CA MET A 401 -14.64 16.59 66.12
C MET A 401 -13.63 17.39 65.31
N SER A 402 -12.36 17.41 65.70
CA SER A 402 -11.30 18.08 64.97
C SER A 402 -11.06 17.42 63.61
N ILE A 403 -11.18 16.08 63.50
CA ILE A 403 -11.08 15.34 62.24
C ILE A 403 -12.35 15.56 61.40
N ALA A 404 -13.53 15.47 62.04
CA ALA A 404 -14.83 15.73 61.38
C ALA A 404 -14.98 17.14 60.82
N GLY A 405 -14.28 18.15 61.36
CA GLY A 405 -14.23 19.51 60.86
C GLY A 405 -13.41 19.71 59.57
N SER A 406 -12.71 18.70 59.07
CA SER A 406 -11.98 18.75 57.82
C SER A 406 -12.90 18.49 56.63
N ARG A 407 -12.74 19.26 55.54
CA ARG A 407 -13.53 19.11 54.29
C ARG A 407 -13.33 17.73 53.62
N TYR A 408 -12.32 16.99 54.00
CA TYR A 408 -11.99 15.72 53.39
C TYR A 408 -12.69 14.52 54.01
N PHE A 409 -13.30 14.71 55.22
CA PHE A 409 -13.87 13.61 56.01
C PHE A 409 -15.34 13.82 56.27
N ILE A 410 -16.13 12.75 56.14
CA ILE A 410 -17.54 12.69 56.54
C ILE A 410 -17.68 11.75 57.69
N GLU A 411 -18.04 12.26 58.87
CA GLU A 411 -18.24 11.44 60.07
C GLU A 411 -19.48 10.55 59.92
N GLN A 412 -19.31 9.29 60.24
CA GLN A 412 -20.36 8.29 60.32
C GLN A 412 -20.65 7.96 61.79
N PRO A 413 -21.79 7.32 62.10
CA PRO A 413 -22.10 6.94 63.48
C PRO A 413 -20.95 6.19 64.16
N ALA A 414 -20.71 6.48 65.45
CA ALA A 414 -19.62 5.94 66.21
C ALA A 414 -19.62 4.39 66.23
N LEU A 415 -18.43 3.81 66.19
CA LEU A 415 -18.22 2.38 66.24
C LEU A 415 -18.34 1.86 67.68
N GLN A 416 -18.91 0.65 67.83
CA GLN A 416 -19.11 0.05 69.13
C GLN A 416 -18.13 -1.10 69.45
N SER A 417 -17.64 -1.79 68.44
CA SER A 417 -16.74 -2.92 68.56
C SER A 417 -15.82 -3.11 67.38
N TYR A 418 -14.83 -3.99 67.48
CA TYR A 418 -13.98 -4.35 66.36
C TYR A 418 -14.75 -5.11 65.26
N ASP A 419 -15.77 -5.91 65.64
CA ASP A 419 -16.62 -6.59 64.68
C ASP A 419 -17.43 -5.56 63.81
N ASP A 420 -17.84 -4.45 64.43
CA ASP A 420 -18.52 -3.36 63.77
C ASP A 420 -17.59 -2.64 62.74
N ILE A 421 -16.29 -2.49 63.08
CA ILE A 421 -15.28 -2.00 62.14
C ILE A 421 -15.23 -2.91 60.90
N ASP A 422 -15.07 -4.22 61.13
CA ASP A 422 -14.89 -5.19 60.04
C ASP A 422 -16.14 -5.30 59.16
N GLN A 423 -17.33 -5.28 59.75
CA GLN A 423 -18.60 -5.32 59.04
C GLN A 423 -18.84 -4.06 58.19
N ARG A 424 -18.62 -2.87 58.76
CA ARG A 424 -18.90 -1.60 58.09
C ARG A 424 -17.83 -1.23 57.06
N MET A 425 -16.58 -1.68 57.25
CA MET A 425 -15.55 -1.61 56.23
C MET A 425 -15.85 -2.55 55.06
N ARG A 426 -16.27 -3.78 55.32
CA ARG A 426 -16.65 -4.71 54.21
C ARG A 426 -17.90 -4.31 53.48
N SER A 427 -18.85 -3.64 54.15
CA SER A 427 -20.04 -3.10 53.46
C SER A 427 -19.78 -1.83 52.69
N GLY A 428 -18.63 -1.18 52.87
CA GLY A 428 -18.29 0.10 52.25
C GLY A 428 -18.98 1.32 52.90
N ASP A 429 -19.57 1.13 54.11
CA ASP A 429 -20.17 2.23 54.85
C ASP A 429 -19.14 3.22 55.37
N ILE A 430 -17.95 2.73 55.71
CA ILE A 430 -16.78 3.51 56.12
C ILE A 430 -15.54 3.07 55.37
N SER A 431 -14.67 4.02 55.05
CA SER A 431 -13.37 3.78 54.41
C SER A 431 -12.20 3.95 55.38
N LEU A 432 -12.44 4.58 56.52
CA LEU A 432 -11.47 4.80 57.60
C LEU A 432 -12.13 4.58 58.96
N ALA A 433 -11.51 3.79 59.81
CA ALA A 433 -11.89 3.67 61.21
C ALA A 433 -10.74 4.18 62.08
N ILE A 434 -11.06 4.98 63.08
CA ILE A 434 -10.08 5.55 64.01
C ILE A 434 -10.40 5.00 65.42
N GLU A 435 -9.42 4.35 66.05
CA GLU A 435 -9.56 3.85 67.40
C GLU A 435 -8.80 4.75 68.38
N ILE A 436 -9.52 5.34 69.32
CA ILE A 436 -8.95 6.09 70.40
C ILE A 436 -8.81 5.14 71.64
N PRO A 437 -7.60 4.89 72.15
CA PRO A 437 -7.34 3.91 73.18
C PRO A 437 -7.90 4.38 74.50
N PRO A 438 -8.14 3.42 75.45
CA PRO A 438 -8.56 3.77 76.85
C PRO A 438 -7.44 4.54 77.53
N ASN A 439 -7.81 5.50 78.39
CA ASN A 439 -6.93 6.44 79.13
C ASN A 439 -6.24 7.48 78.25
N PHE A 440 -6.72 7.72 77.03
CA PHE A 440 -6.20 8.71 76.06
C PHE A 440 -6.07 10.09 76.72
N ALA A 441 -7.10 10.60 77.36
CA ALA A 441 -7.07 11.95 77.94
C ALA A 441 -6.08 12.02 79.12
N ARG A 442 -5.97 10.96 79.97
CA ARG A 442 -5.05 10.91 81.03
C ARG A 442 -3.59 10.94 80.59
N ASP A 443 -3.26 10.14 79.58
CA ASP A 443 -1.90 9.98 79.13
C ASP A 443 -1.43 11.20 78.32
N VAL A 444 -2.32 11.81 77.57
CA VAL A 444 -2.07 13.09 76.91
C VAL A 444 -1.84 14.21 77.95
N ALA A 445 -2.65 14.26 79.00
CA ALA A 445 -2.47 15.24 80.12
C ALA A 445 -1.14 15.09 80.82
N ARG A 446 -0.54 13.91 80.83
CA ARG A 446 0.79 13.62 81.40
C ARG A 446 1.93 13.95 80.46
N GLY A 447 1.65 14.30 79.23
CA GLY A 447 2.63 14.55 78.25
C GLY A 447 3.22 13.28 77.60
N GLU A 448 2.56 12.10 77.80
CA GLU A 448 2.96 10.83 77.22
C GLU A 448 2.53 10.77 75.73
N GLN A 449 3.29 10.05 74.92
CA GLN A 449 2.90 9.80 73.50
C GLN A 449 1.83 8.69 73.51
N VAL A 450 0.65 9.05 72.97
CA VAL A 450 -0.45 8.09 72.83
C VAL A 450 -0.60 7.71 71.36
N GLN A 451 -0.67 6.42 71.07
CA GLN A 451 -0.89 5.89 69.74
C GLN A 451 -2.40 5.73 69.48
N VAL A 452 -2.87 6.38 68.40
CA VAL A 452 -4.23 6.22 67.86
C VAL A 452 -4.12 5.30 66.66
N ALA A 453 -4.91 4.23 66.66
CA ALA A 453 -4.89 3.29 65.51
C ALA A 453 -5.84 3.76 64.43
N ALA A 454 -5.41 3.64 63.18
CA ALA A 454 -6.21 3.91 61.98
C ALA A 454 -6.30 2.68 61.11
N TRP A 455 -7.50 2.30 60.76
CA TRP A 455 -7.81 1.17 59.92
C TRP A 455 -8.31 1.71 58.58
N ILE A 456 -7.68 1.32 57.48
CA ILE A 456 -7.96 1.82 56.14
C ILE A 456 -8.42 0.66 55.27
N ASP A 457 -9.44 0.90 54.46
CA ASP A 457 -9.89 -0.08 53.46
C ASP A 457 -8.84 -0.28 52.36
N GLY A 458 -8.19 -1.46 52.36
CA GLY A 458 -7.16 -1.82 51.39
C GLY A 458 -7.67 -2.16 49.99
N ALA A 459 -8.98 -2.18 49.76
CA ALA A 459 -9.56 -2.43 48.46
C ALA A 459 -9.41 -1.24 47.52
N MET A 460 -9.08 -0.05 48.05
CA MET A 460 -8.83 1.17 47.26
C MET A 460 -7.47 1.80 47.62
N PRO A 461 -6.36 1.23 47.14
CA PRO A 461 -5.02 1.71 47.53
C PRO A 461 -4.73 3.16 47.11
N GLN A 462 -5.53 3.76 46.23
CA GLN A 462 -5.43 5.15 45.85
C GLN A 462 -6.10 6.13 46.83
N ARG A 463 -6.86 5.62 47.82
CA ARG A 463 -7.51 6.41 48.87
C ARG A 463 -6.87 6.23 50.26
N ALA A 464 -5.89 5.33 50.35
CA ALA A 464 -5.06 5.09 51.52
C ALA A 464 -3.78 5.92 51.49
#